data_0b2a89002a7b2e3cedfb3865d2a29a23
#
_entry.id   0b2a89002a7b2e3cedfb3865d2a29a23
#
_cell.length_a   1.000
_cell.length_b   1.000
_cell.length_c   1.000
_cell.angle_alpha   90.00
_cell.angle_beta   90.00
_cell.angle_gamma   90.00
#
_symmetry.space_group_name_H-M   'P 1'
#
loop_
_entity.id
_entity.type
_entity.pdbx_description
1 polymer ?
#
loop_
_entity_poly.entity_id
_entity_poly.type
_entity_poly.pdbx_seq_one_letter_code
_entity_poly.pdbx_strand_id
1 'polypeptide(L)'
;VMVEHIYDYRNFSAHPALNEDYELISPSQEMTVAYVKQALHNIFSKPPVFAQNIVDRLSDEIAEKKDIYKDDYEAFSTFLQKAYLGRMSDKMVTQVFKAFWKFTFIKSEGDEFVDNRLMNRRTLEVMLESHRDLLCNYIRDNSSHFGLAQDDACESHLCVLLAFFPQI
;
A
#
# COMPACT_ATOMS: atom_id res chain seq x y z
N VAL A 1 -23.99 3.19 -11.27
CA VAL A 1 -25.13 2.25 -11.06
C VAL A 1 -25.48 2.10 -9.58
N MET A 2 -24.62 1.54 -8.67
CA MET A 2 -25.01 1.32 -7.26
C MET A 2 -25.10 2.60 -6.42
N VAL A 3 -24.17 3.53 -6.60
CA VAL A 3 -24.18 4.82 -5.91
C VAL A 3 -25.36 5.67 -6.33
N GLU A 4 -25.75 5.61 -7.60
CA GLU A 4 -26.94 6.27 -8.13
C GLU A 4 -28.20 5.75 -7.45
N HIS A 5 -28.38 4.43 -7.32
CA HIS A 5 -29.52 3.84 -6.62
C HIS A 5 -29.59 4.25 -5.13
N ILE A 6 -28.46 4.33 -4.43
CA ILE A 6 -28.44 4.83 -3.05
C ILE A 6 -28.85 6.30 -3.00
N TYR A 7 -28.42 7.10 -3.97
CA TYR A 7 -28.80 8.50 -4.09
C TYR A 7 -30.28 8.67 -4.36
N ASP A 8 -30.84 7.85 -5.26
CA ASP A 8 -32.27 7.85 -5.58
C ASP A 8 -33.10 7.47 -4.37
N TYR A 9 -32.75 6.41 -3.64
CA TYR A 9 -33.45 6.01 -2.41
C TYR A 9 -33.34 7.04 -1.28
N ARG A 10 -32.20 7.71 -1.15
CA ARG A 10 -32.08 8.85 -0.23
C ARG A 10 -33.02 9.97 -0.60
N ASN A 11 -33.11 10.29 -1.89
CA ASN A 11 -33.99 11.33 -2.38
C ASN A 11 -35.46 10.96 -2.18
N PHE A 12 -35.85 9.71 -2.44
CA PHE A 12 -37.20 9.20 -2.17
C PHE A 12 -37.54 9.22 -0.67
N SER A 13 -36.56 8.96 0.20
CA SER A 13 -36.78 9.04 1.66
C SER A 13 -36.92 10.47 2.16
N ALA A 14 -36.21 11.42 1.54
CA ALA A 14 -36.30 12.85 1.88
C ALA A 14 -37.49 13.55 1.22
N HIS A 15 -37.91 13.07 0.05
CA HIS A 15 -39.02 13.58 -0.73
C HIS A 15 -39.89 12.40 -1.19
N PRO A 16 -40.82 11.93 -0.34
CA PRO A 16 -41.66 10.77 -0.68
C PRO A 16 -42.35 10.95 -2.02
N ALA A 17 -41.98 10.12 -2.97
CA ALA A 17 -42.62 10.02 -4.25
C ALA A 17 -43.66 8.88 -4.20
N LEU A 18 -44.81 9.12 -4.79
CA LEU A 18 -45.82 8.09 -4.98
C LEU A 18 -45.59 7.42 -6.35
N ASN A 19 -45.78 6.10 -6.42
CA ASN A 19 -45.87 5.40 -7.69
C ASN A 19 -47.16 5.74 -8.43
N GLU A 20 -47.36 5.14 -9.61
CA GLU A 20 -48.61 5.32 -10.41
C GLU A 20 -49.87 4.87 -9.67
N ASP A 21 -49.71 4.00 -8.66
CA ASP A 21 -50.80 3.46 -7.81
C ASP A 21 -51.00 4.26 -6.52
N TYR A 22 -50.36 5.43 -6.37
CA TYR A 22 -50.37 6.27 -5.18
C TYR A 22 -49.80 5.63 -3.91
N GLU A 23 -48.94 4.59 -4.07
CA GLU A 23 -48.22 4.01 -2.95
C GLU A 23 -46.84 4.67 -2.73
N LEU A 24 -46.46 4.81 -1.49
CA LEU A 24 -45.15 5.36 -1.12
C LEU A 24 -44.00 4.43 -1.58
N ILE A 25 -43.14 4.97 -2.44
CA ILE A 25 -41.92 4.26 -2.85
C ILE A 25 -40.93 4.34 -1.66
N SER A 26 -40.84 3.26 -0.93
CA SER A 26 -39.83 3.13 0.13
C SER A 26 -39.00 1.86 -0.08
N PRO A 27 -37.67 1.91 0.13
CA PRO A 27 -36.87 0.69 0.05
C PRO A 27 -37.28 -0.29 1.16
N SER A 28 -37.41 -1.56 0.81
CA SER A 28 -37.64 -2.60 1.84
C SER A 28 -36.44 -2.70 2.79
N GLN A 29 -36.66 -3.19 3.99
CA GLN A 29 -35.59 -3.42 4.97
C GLN A 29 -34.52 -4.37 4.38
N GLU A 30 -34.93 -5.39 3.64
CA GLU A 30 -34.04 -6.35 3.00
C GLU A 30 -33.16 -5.68 1.94
N MET A 31 -33.74 -4.79 1.11
CA MET A 31 -32.99 -4.03 0.11
C MET A 31 -31.98 -3.08 0.78
N THR A 32 -32.38 -2.40 1.84
CA THR A 32 -31.49 -1.51 2.58
C THR A 32 -30.32 -2.29 3.18
N VAL A 33 -30.58 -3.42 3.82
CA VAL A 33 -29.55 -4.30 4.38
C VAL A 33 -28.63 -4.86 3.29
N ALA A 34 -29.18 -5.26 2.13
CA ALA A 34 -28.41 -5.75 0.99
C ALA A 34 -27.46 -4.67 0.45
N TYR A 35 -27.93 -3.44 0.28
CA TYR A 35 -27.11 -2.31 -0.18
C TYR A 35 -26.00 -1.95 0.81
N VAL A 36 -26.32 -1.91 2.12
CA VAL A 36 -25.31 -1.66 3.15
C VAL A 36 -24.25 -2.76 3.16
N LYS A 37 -24.64 -4.05 3.11
CA LYS A 37 -23.70 -5.17 3.03
C LYS A 37 -22.84 -5.09 1.77
N GLN A 38 -23.42 -4.77 0.62
CA GLN A 38 -22.70 -4.65 -0.64
C GLN A 38 -21.76 -3.43 -0.64
N ALA A 39 -22.16 -2.30 -0.06
CA ALA A 39 -21.31 -1.14 0.12
C ALA A 39 -20.11 -1.46 1.03
N LEU A 40 -20.35 -2.07 2.17
CA LEU A 40 -19.30 -2.52 3.09
C LEU A 40 -18.37 -3.54 2.41
N HIS A 41 -18.91 -4.52 1.69
CA HIS A 41 -18.12 -5.49 0.95
C HIS A 41 -17.25 -4.80 -0.10
N ASN A 42 -17.78 -3.85 -0.88
CA ASN A 42 -17.01 -3.10 -1.88
C ASN A 42 -15.94 -2.19 -1.28
N ILE A 43 -16.15 -1.67 -0.06
CA ILE A 43 -15.17 -0.86 0.66
C ILE A 43 -14.07 -1.75 1.24
N PHE A 44 -14.41 -2.87 1.86
CA PHE A 44 -13.47 -3.71 2.61
C PHE A 44 -12.86 -4.85 1.78
N SER A 45 -13.48 -5.30 0.70
CA SER A 45 -12.95 -6.38 -0.16
C SER A 45 -12.13 -5.91 -1.34
N LYS A 46 -12.25 -4.63 -1.74
CA LYS A 46 -11.28 -4.07 -2.70
C LYS A 46 -9.98 -3.81 -1.95
N PRO A 47 -8.82 -4.16 -2.55
CA PRO A 47 -7.55 -3.68 -2.01
C PRO A 47 -7.67 -2.16 -1.95
N PRO A 48 -7.48 -1.59 -0.77
CA PRO A 48 -7.81 -0.18 -0.60
C PRO A 48 -6.93 0.66 -1.53
N VAL A 49 -7.52 1.71 -2.05
CA VAL A 49 -6.82 2.91 -2.55
C VAL A 49 -5.74 3.36 -1.54
N PHE A 50 -5.88 2.96 -0.28
CA PHE A 50 -4.90 3.09 0.80
C PHE A 50 -3.52 2.49 0.51
N ALA A 51 -3.38 1.43 -0.31
CA ALA A 51 -2.06 0.87 -0.57
C ALA A 51 -1.20 1.81 -1.44
N GLN A 52 -1.79 2.45 -2.44
CA GLN A 52 -1.10 3.46 -3.24
C GLN A 52 -0.77 4.69 -2.37
N ASN A 53 -1.75 5.20 -1.64
CA ASN A 53 -1.56 6.35 -0.76
C ASN A 53 -0.54 6.07 0.36
N ILE A 54 -0.41 4.82 0.84
CA ILE A 54 0.58 4.47 1.86
C ILE A 54 1.99 4.49 1.28
N VAL A 55 2.19 3.98 0.05
CA VAL A 55 3.50 3.99 -0.61
C VAL A 55 3.95 5.43 -0.84
N ASP A 56 3.08 6.25 -1.44
CA ASP A 56 3.38 7.65 -1.75
C ASP A 56 3.68 8.42 -0.45
N ARG A 57 2.80 8.31 0.54
CA ARG A 57 2.99 8.98 1.84
C ARG A 57 4.25 8.53 2.56
N LEU A 58 4.55 7.23 2.56
CA LEU A 58 5.76 6.70 3.17
C LEU A 58 7.01 7.17 2.44
N SER A 59 6.97 7.20 1.10
CA SER A 59 8.07 7.72 0.28
C SER A 59 8.34 9.19 0.56
N ASP A 60 7.29 10.02 0.61
CA ASP A 60 7.40 11.45 0.91
C ASP A 60 7.96 11.68 2.31
N GLU A 61 7.44 10.97 3.32
CA GLU A 61 7.89 11.13 4.71
C GLU A 61 9.34 10.66 4.91
N ILE A 62 9.77 9.61 4.19
CA ILE A 62 11.18 9.17 4.19
C ILE A 62 12.06 10.24 3.54
N ALA A 63 11.64 10.81 2.41
CA ALA A 63 12.38 11.85 1.73
C ALA A 63 12.53 13.11 2.60
N GLU A 64 11.47 13.55 3.25
CA GLU A 64 11.50 14.70 4.18
C GLU A 64 12.41 14.47 5.39
N LYS A 65 12.46 13.25 5.90
CA LYS A 65 13.20 12.92 7.13
C LYS A 65 14.56 12.26 6.88
N LYS A 66 15.00 12.17 5.62
CA LYS A 66 16.26 11.47 5.28
C LYS A 66 17.46 11.98 6.07
N ASP A 67 17.58 13.29 6.24
CA ASP A 67 18.72 13.89 6.94
C ASP A 67 18.72 13.61 8.45
N ILE A 68 17.55 13.31 9.02
CA ILE A 68 17.42 12.93 10.43
C ILE A 68 17.86 11.47 10.64
N TYR A 69 17.51 10.59 9.71
CA TYR A 69 17.70 9.14 9.88
C TYR A 69 18.86 8.54 9.09
N LYS A 70 19.52 9.32 8.21
CA LYS A 70 20.60 8.77 7.38
C LYS A 70 21.75 8.15 8.15
N ASP A 71 22.02 8.62 9.37
CA ASP A 71 23.12 8.15 10.21
C ASP A 71 22.65 7.32 11.42
N ASP A 72 21.32 7.19 11.62
CA ASP A 72 20.71 6.46 12.74
C ASP A 72 19.71 5.41 12.23
N TYR A 73 20.22 4.22 11.93
CA TYR A 73 19.39 3.09 11.44
C TYR A 73 18.38 2.63 12.50
N GLU A 74 18.75 2.65 13.78
CA GLU A 74 17.91 2.12 14.86
C GLU A 74 16.70 3.02 15.11
N ALA A 75 16.89 4.34 15.10
CA ALA A 75 15.81 5.30 15.14
C ALA A 75 14.90 5.20 13.91
N PHE A 76 15.48 5.02 12.71
CA PHE A 76 14.72 4.80 11.49
C PHE A 76 13.87 3.53 11.53
N SER A 77 14.46 2.42 11.94
CA SER A 77 13.74 1.14 12.10
C SER A 77 12.59 1.26 13.08
N THR A 78 12.84 1.87 14.24
CA THR A 78 11.80 2.13 15.25
C THR A 78 10.67 2.99 14.71
N PHE A 79 10.99 4.05 13.97
CA PHE A 79 10.00 4.91 13.31
C PHE A 79 9.14 4.11 12.34
N LEU A 80 9.74 3.36 11.41
CA LEU A 80 9.01 2.57 10.42
C LEU A 80 8.10 1.53 11.06
N GLN A 81 8.58 0.82 12.07
CA GLN A 81 7.79 -0.20 12.76
C GLN A 81 6.58 0.40 13.47
N LYS A 82 6.76 1.49 14.23
CA LYS A 82 5.68 2.12 15.00
C LYS A 82 4.67 2.86 14.14
N ALA A 83 5.13 3.60 13.14
CA ALA A 83 4.28 4.44 12.33
C ALA A 83 3.54 3.65 11.24
N TYR A 84 4.17 2.61 10.68
CA TYR A 84 3.69 1.91 9.49
C TYR A 84 3.58 0.40 9.64
N LEU A 85 4.69 -0.33 9.77
CA LEU A 85 4.74 -1.79 9.63
C LEU A 85 3.87 -2.52 10.64
N GLY A 86 3.84 -2.07 11.90
CA GLY A 86 3.03 -2.68 12.95
C GLY A 86 1.51 -2.59 12.74
N ARG A 87 1.06 -1.85 11.72
CA ARG A 87 -0.36 -1.67 11.39
C ARG A 87 -0.71 -2.19 10.00
N MET A 88 0.26 -2.68 9.24
CA MET A 88 0.06 -3.20 7.90
C MET A 88 -0.35 -4.67 7.96
N SER A 89 -1.28 -5.06 7.08
CA SER A 89 -1.53 -6.48 6.81
C SER A 89 -0.41 -7.05 5.92
N ASP A 90 -0.22 -8.37 5.92
CA ASP A 90 0.77 -9.07 5.10
C ASP A 90 0.68 -8.67 3.61
N LYS A 91 -0.55 -8.52 3.10
CA LYS A 91 -0.78 -8.06 1.73
C LYS A 91 -0.27 -6.65 1.49
N MET A 92 -0.42 -5.75 2.46
CA MET A 92 0.10 -4.37 2.36
C MET A 92 1.62 -4.37 2.44
N VAL A 93 2.19 -5.16 3.35
CA VAL A 93 3.65 -5.31 3.48
C VAL A 93 4.25 -5.76 2.16
N THR A 94 3.71 -6.80 1.51
CA THR A 94 4.23 -7.27 0.21
C THR A 94 4.10 -6.23 -0.90
N GLN A 95 3.02 -5.46 -0.92
CA GLN A 95 2.83 -4.39 -1.91
C GLN A 95 3.80 -3.22 -1.71
N VAL A 96 3.98 -2.77 -0.47
CA VAL A 96 4.95 -1.72 -0.11
C VAL A 96 6.36 -2.19 -0.43
N PHE A 97 6.72 -3.42 -0.05
CA PHE A 97 8.02 -4.00 -0.36
C PHE A 97 8.32 -4.01 -1.85
N LYS A 98 7.37 -4.47 -2.69
CA LYS A 98 7.50 -4.45 -4.14
C LYS A 98 7.71 -3.04 -4.70
N ALA A 99 7.00 -2.04 -4.16
CA ALA A 99 7.15 -0.65 -4.58
C ALA A 99 8.54 -0.10 -4.23
N PHE A 100 9.01 -0.31 -3.00
CA PHE A 100 10.35 0.13 -2.57
C PHE A 100 11.47 -0.63 -3.28
N TRP A 101 11.28 -1.93 -3.60
CA TRP A 101 12.20 -2.64 -4.49
C TRP A 101 12.35 -1.95 -5.83
N LYS A 102 11.21 -1.58 -6.45
CA LYS A 102 11.21 -0.86 -7.72
C LYS A 102 11.92 0.49 -7.63
N PHE A 103 11.71 1.25 -6.54
CA PHE A 103 12.36 2.55 -6.32
C PHE A 103 13.87 2.42 -6.10
N THR A 104 14.31 1.32 -5.48
CA THR A 104 15.71 1.09 -5.16
C THR A 104 16.50 0.51 -6.34
N PHE A 105 15.94 -0.49 -7.04
CA PHE A 105 16.69 -1.36 -7.95
C PHE A 105 16.27 -1.30 -9.41
N ILE A 106 15.10 -0.75 -9.73
CA ILE A 106 14.58 -0.76 -11.12
C ILE A 106 14.55 0.65 -11.71
N LYS A 107 14.17 1.66 -10.92
CA LYS A 107 14.16 3.04 -11.38
C LYS A 107 15.55 3.64 -11.25
N SER A 108 16.24 3.80 -12.39
CA SER A 108 17.57 4.41 -12.47
C SER A 108 17.53 5.88 -12.86
N GLU A 109 16.40 6.37 -13.37
CA GLU A 109 16.23 7.74 -13.86
C GLU A 109 15.32 8.56 -12.94
N GLY A 110 15.73 9.81 -12.70
CA GLY A 110 15.04 10.79 -11.85
C GLY A 110 15.82 11.07 -10.56
N ASP A 111 16.20 12.33 -10.38
CA ASP A 111 17.02 12.80 -9.25
C ASP A 111 16.43 12.36 -7.89
N GLU A 112 15.10 12.35 -7.78
CA GLU A 112 14.38 11.97 -6.56
C GLU A 112 14.65 10.51 -6.14
N PHE A 113 14.71 9.57 -7.11
CA PHE A 113 14.96 8.15 -6.79
C PHE A 113 16.42 7.90 -6.46
N VAL A 114 17.34 8.58 -7.11
CA VAL A 114 18.79 8.52 -6.86
C VAL A 114 19.08 9.05 -5.46
N ASP A 115 18.57 10.21 -5.14
CA ASP A 115 18.78 10.87 -3.84
C ASP A 115 18.22 10.09 -2.64
N ASN A 116 17.12 9.35 -2.84
CA ASN A 116 16.46 8.60 -1.78
C ASN A 116 16.83 7.11 -1.78
N ARG A 117 17.68 6.63 -2.71
CA ARG A 117 18.00 5.21 -2.87
C ARG A 117 18.53 4.55 -1.59
N LEU A 118 19.39 5.22 -0.86
CA LEU A 118 19.88 4.72 0.42
C LEU A 118 18.74 4.46 1.42
N MET A 119 17.84 5.43 1.56
CA MET A 119 16.72 5.32 2.51
C MET A 119 15.69 4.30 2.05
N ASN A 120 15.45 4.21 0.74
CA ASN A 120 14.60 3.18 0.15
C ASN A 120 15.16 1.77 0.42
N ARG A 121 16.47 1.56 0.27
CA ARG A 121 17.15 0.30 0.62
C ARG A 121 17.02 -0.02 2.11
N ARG A 122 17.26 0.95 2.98
CA ARG A 122 17.07 0.77 4.43
C ARG A 122 15.63 0.39 4.81
N THR A 123 14.65 0.97 4.09
CA THR A 123 13.25 0.56 4.25
C THR A 123 13.06 -0.92 3.94
N LEU A 124 13.66 -1.42 2.85
CA LEU A 124 13.65 -2.86 2.52
C LEU A 124 14.33 -3.71 3.60
N GLU A 125 15.45 -3.25 4.16
CA GLU A 125 16.16 -3.94 5.25
C GLU A 125 15.26 -4.08 6.48
N VAL A 126 14.65 -2.99 6.94
CA VAL A 126 13.72 -3.01 8.09
C VAL A 126 12.52 -3.91 7.83
N MET A 127 11.98 -3.91 6.61
CA MET A 127 10.87 -4.79 6.24
C MET A 127 11.28 -6.27 6.25
N LEU A 128 12.48 -6.60 5.75
CA LEU A 128 13.02 -7.96 5.76
C LEU A 128 13.35 -8.43 7.19
N GLU A 129 13.84 -7.55 8.06
CA GLU A 129 14.06 -7.88 9.47
C GLU A 129 12.75 -8.23 10.18
N SER A 130 11.69 -7.45 9.90
CA SER A 130 10.41 -7.57 10.58
C SER A 130 9.51 -8.69 10.03
N HIS A 131 9.60 -8.98 8.72
CA HIS A 131 8.69 -9.88 7.99
C HIS A 131 9.46 -10.87 7.10
N ARG A 132 10.59 -11.39 7.58
CA ARG A 132 11.53 -12.21 6.80
C ARG A 132 10.85 -13.33 6.02
N ASP A 133 10.17 -14.24 6.71
CA ASP A 133 9.60 -15.44 6.08
C ASP A 133 8.55 -15.07 5.02
N LEU A 134 7.69 -14.09 5.32
CA LEU A 134 6.70 -13.59 4.40
C LEU A 134 7.35 -13.05 3.11
N LEU A 135 8.37 -12.20 3.26
CA LEU A 135 8.98 -11.52 2.12
C LEU A 135 9.90 -12.42 1.31
N CYS A 136 10.65 -13.32 1.95
CA CYS A 136 11.46 -14.32 1.23
C CYS A 136 10.60 -15.27 0.40
N ASN A 137 9.48 -15.75 0.95
CA ASN A 137 8.52 -16.54 0.19
C ASN A 137 7.89 -15.73 -0.95
N TYR A 138 7.51 -14.50 -0.69
CA TYR A 138 6.94 -13.61 -1.71
C TYR A 138 7.91 -13.36 -2.87
N ILE A 139 9.18 -13.09 -2.59
CA ILE A 139 10.21 -12.91 -3.63
C ILE A 139 10.38 -14.19 -4.46
N ARG A 140 10.48 -15.36 -3.80
CA ARG A 140 10.63 -16.64 -4.48
C ARG A 140 9.47 -16.95 -5.42
N ASP A 141 8.24 -16.73 -4.94
CA ASP A 141 7.02 -17.02 -5.70
C ASP A 141 6.76 -16.02 -6.84
N ASN A 142 7.38 -14.83 -6.76
CA ASN A 142 7.18 -13.73 -7.70
C ASN A 142 8.50 -13.20 -8.29
N SER A 143 9.49 -14.06 -8.51
CA SER A 143 10.84 -13.68 -8.93
C SER A 143 10.90 -12.78 -10.17
N SER A 144 9.97 -12.95 -11.12
CA SER A 144 9.86 -12.10 -12.31
C SER A 144 9.56 -10.61 -12.01
N HIS A 145 9.10 -10.29 -10.81
CA HIS A 145 8.82 -8.92 -10.39
C HIS A 145 10.02 -8.22 -9.75
N PHE A 146 11.06 -8.98 -9.41
CA PHE A 146 12.24 -8.51 -8.70
C PHE A 146 13.45 -8.43 -9.65
N GLY A 147 13.31 -7.56 -10.67
CA GLY A 147 14.41 -7.28 -11.59
C GLY A 147 15.41 -6.28 -11.02
N LEU A 148 16.51 -6.13 -11.73
CA LEU A 148 17.58 -5.17 -11.45
C LEU A 148 17.81 -4.32 -12.70
N ALA A 149 17.95 -3.01 -12.55
CA ALA A 149 18.42 -2.15 -13.63
C ALA A 149 19.94 -2.38 -13.84
N GLN A 150 20.38 -2.25 -15.09
CA GLN A 150 21.82 -2.31 -15.43
C GLN A 150 22.48 -0.97 -15.02
N ASP A 151 22.74 -0.82 -13.74
CA ASP A 151 23.30 0.39 -13.13
C ASP A 151 24.17 -0.03 -11.94
N ASP A 152 25.45 0.36 -11.95
CA ASP A 152 26.44 0.02 -10.90
C ASP A 152 25.98 0.42 -9.50
N ALA A 153 25.22 1.50 -9.37
CA ALA A 153 24.67 1.93 -8.10
C ALA A 153 23.58 0.96 -7.60
N CYS A 154 22.70 0.49 -8.47
CA CYS A 154 21.70 -0.53 -8.14
C CYS A 154 22.36 -1.85 -7.73
N GLU A 155 23.40 -2.29 -8.44
CA GLU A 155 24.16 -3.50 -8.12
C GLU A 155 24.85 -3.38 -6.77
N SER A 156 25.48 -2.24 -6.48
CA SER A 156 26.13 -1.98 -5.19
C SER A 156 25.11 -2.06 -4.02
N HIS A 157 23.96 -1.44 -4.16
CA HIS A 157 22.91 -1.50 -3.14
C HIS A 157 22.33 -2.92 -2.97
N LEU A 158 22.21 -3.69 -4.05
CA LEU A 158 21.78 -5.09 -3.99
C LEU A 158 22.81 -5.96 -3.27
N CYS A 159 24.09 -5.81 -3.58
CA CYS A 159 25.17 -6.53 -2.88
C CYS A 159 25.12 -6.30 -1.37
N VAL A 160 24.87 -5.06 -0.93
CA VAL A 160 24.72 -4.77 0.50
C VAL A 160 23.49 -5.48 1.07
N LEU A 161 22.34 -5.43 0.39
CA LEU A 161 21.13 -6.10 0.86
C LEU A 161 21.34 -7.61 0.98
N LEU A 162 21.93 -8.26 -0.02
CA LEU A 162 22.23 -9.70 -0.02
C LEU A 162 23.26 -10.10 1.04
N ALA A 163 24.19 -9.22 1.40
CA ALA A 163 25.15 -9.48 2.48
C ALA A 163 24.45 -9.67 3.84
N PHE A 164 23.35 -8.94 4.08
CA PHE A 164 22.56 -9.08 5.30
C PHE A 164 21.47 -10.16 5.19
N PHE A 165 20.98 -10.45 3.99
CA PHE A 165 19.88 -11.37 3.73
C PHE A 165 20.23 -12.36 2.60
N PRO A 166 21.19 -13.27 2.81
CA PRO A 166 21.69 -14.16 1.75
C PRO A 166 20.69 -15.22 1.27
N GLN A 167 19.53 -15.32 1.91
CA GLN A 167 18.46 -16.26 1.54
C GLN A 167 17.41 -15.66 0.56
N ILE A 168 17.57 -14.43 0.10
CA ILE A 168 16.68 -13.77 -0.86
C ILE A 168 16.96 -14.23 -2.34
#